data_9951f2ecdbaa79edda6ac42ae30f1b61
#
_entry.id   9951f2ecdbaa79edda6ac42ae30f1b61
#
_cell.length_a   1.000
_cell.length_b   1.000
_cell.length_c   1.000
_cell.angle_alpha   90.00
_cell.angle_beta   90.00
_cell.angle_gamma   90.00
#
_symmetry.space_group_name_H-M   'P 1'
#
loop_
_entity.id
_entity.type
_entity.pdbx_description
1 polymer ?
#
loop_
_entity_poly.entity_id
_entity_poly.type
_entity_poly.pdbx_seq_one_letter_code
_entity_poly.pdbx_strand_id
1 'polypeptide(L)'
;MVEQKQRSEFPENELWDLTALYQDREDFLRAIEKTREDINQFTRDYKDNLHTFEDFEKAFAELEQIYIQRSHIGNYSFMPQTTDYGDESFAQIAQAGTDFETEASVALSFFDAALVNANEKVLDRLGQLPHLTAAIRQAKIQKAHYLGADVEKALTNLSEVFYSPQDIYTKMRAGDFAM
;
A
#
# COMPACT_ATOMS: atom_id res chain seq x y z
N MET A 1 -28.78 11.20 23.84
CA MET A 1 -28.08 10.52 22.73
C MET A 1 -27.89 11.56 21.65
N VAL A 2 -26.69 11.78 21.18
CA VAL A 2 -26.46 12.61 19.99
C VAL A 2 -26.82 11.75 18.80
N GLU A 3 -27.82 12.14 18.03
CA GLU A 3 -28.26 11.45 16.83
C GLU A 3 -27.10 11.48 15.82
N GLN A 4 -26.63 10.34 15.40
CA GLN A 4 -25.51 10.23 14.46
C GLN A 4 -26.03 10.59 13.07
N LYS A 5 -25.57 11.70 12.52
CA LYS A 5 -25.96 12.15 11.18
C LYS A 5 -25.42 11.20 10.11
N GLN A 6 -26.24 10.93 9.11
CA GLN A 6 -25.80 10.21 7.91
C GLN A 6 -24.98 11.12 6.99
N ARG A 7 -24.11 10.53 6.15
CA ARG A 7 -23.28 11.28 5.20
C ARG A 7 -24.11 12.24 4.32
N SER A 8 -25.28 11.82 3.88
CA SER A 8 -26.22 12.62 3.06
C SER A 8 -26.78 13.87 3.76
N GLU A 9 -26.64 13.98 5.07
CA GLU A 9 -27.10 15.11 5.87
C GLU A 9 -26.04 16.20 6.06
N PHE A 10 -24.82 15.96 5.57
CA PHE A 10 -23.75 16.95 5.61
C PHE A 10 -23.71 17.75 4.30
N PRO A 11 -23.39 19.08 4.39
CA PRO A 11 -23.17 19.89 3.21
C PRO A 11 -22.01 19.35 2.35
N GLU A 12 -22.11 19.51 1.05
CA GLU A 12 -21.12 18.98 0.09
C GLU A 12 -19.68 19.47 0.36
N ASN A 13 -19.54 20.71 0.83
CA ASN A 13 -18.25 21.30 1.20
C ASN A 13 -17.64 20.77 2.51
N GLU A 14 -18.36 19.95 3.26
CA GLU A 14 -17.87 19.25 4.45
C GLU A 14 -17.52 17.78 4.15
N LEU A 15 -17.74 17.34 2.92
CA LEU A 15 -17.45 15.98 2.47
C LEU A 15 -16.10 15.92 1.73
N TRP A 16 -15.43 14.77 1.81
CA TRP A 16 -14.26 14.51 0.98
C TRP A 16 -14.64 14.43 -0.49
N ASP A 17 -13.99 15.24 -1.32
CA ASP A 17 -14.08 15.11 -2.78
C ASP A 17 -13.08 14.08 -3.27
N LEU A 18 -13.55 12.85 -3.48
CA LEU A 18 -12.74 11.75 -3.98
C LEU A 18 -12.64 11.71 -5.49
N THR A 19 -13.41 12.57 -6.21
CA THR A 19 -13.33 12.67 -7.67
C THR A 19 -11.98 13.23 -8.14
N ALA A 20 -11.24 13.88 -7.23
CA ALA A 20 -9.85 14.28 -7.46
C ALA A 20 -8.88 13.08 -7.61
N LEU A 21 -9.25 11.89 -7.08
CA LEU A 21 -8.47 10.66 -7.22
C LEU A 21 -9.00 9.82 -8.40
N TYR A 22 -10.27 9.44 -8.35
CA TYR A 22 -10.96 8.68 -9.41
C TYR A 22 -12.37 9.19 -9.57
N GLN A 23 -12.83 9.33 -10.81
CA GLN A 23 -14.14 9.91 -11.12
C GLN A 23 -15.30 9.07 -10.60
N ASP A 24 -15.14 7.75 -10.65
CA ASP A 24 -16.12 6.77 -10.22
C ASP A 24 -15.47 5.42 -9.88
N ARG A 25 -16.30 4.45 -9.49
CA ARG A 25 -15.87 3.08 -9.18
C ARG A 25 -15.21 2.38 -10.37
N GLU A 26 -15.68 2.62 -11.59
CA GLU A 26 -15.10 1.96 -12.77
C GLU A 26 -13.70 2.49 -13.06
N ASP A 27 -13.50 3.80 -12.88
CA ASP A 27 -12.20 4.44 -13.00
C ASP A 27 -11.21 3.90 -11.97
N PHE A 28 -11.66 3.76 -10.71
CA PHE A 28 -10.90 3.12 -9.65
C PHE A 28 -10.49 1.68 -9.98
N LEU A 29 -11.42 0.86 -10.48
CA LEU A 29 -11.11 -0.52 -10.86
C LEU A 29 -10.13 -0.59 -12.05
N ARG A 30 -10.26 0.30 -13.04
CA ARG A 30 -9.29 0.43 -14.13
C ARG A 30 -7.90 0.80 -13.62
N ALA A 31 -7.82 1.68 -12.65
CA ALA A 31 -6.55 2.07 -12.02
C ALA A 31 -5.89 0.89 -11.29
N ILE A 32 -6.66 0.05 -10.59
CA ILE A 32 -6.16 -1.20 -9.99
C ILE A 32 -5.54 -2.11 -11.07
N GLU A 33 -6.27 -2.38 -12.16
CA GLU A 33 -5.76 -3.25 -13.23
C GLU A 33 -4.50 -2.68 -13.88
N LYS A 34 -4.49 -1.39 -14.16
CA LYS A 34 -3.32 -0.70 -14.71
C LYS A 34 -2.11 -0.82 -13.79
N THR A 35 -2.31 -0.60 -12.48
CA THR A 35 -1.21 -0.68 -11.51
C THR A 35 -0.72 -2.11 -11.32
N ARG A 36 -1.60 -3.13 -11.44
CA ARG A 36 -1.18 -4.55 -11.51
C ARG A 36 -0.26 -4.82 -12.69
N GLU A 37 -0.61 -4.30 -13.88
CA GLU A 37 0.23 -4.44 -15.07
C GLU A 37 1.60 -3.80 -14.86
N ASP A 38 1.65 -2.59 -14.27
CA ASP A 38 2.89 -1.88 -13.98
C ASP A 38 3.75 -2.64 -12.96
N ILE A 39 3.16 -3.19 -11.89
CA ILE A 39 3.84 -4.05 -10.91
C ILE A 39 4.38 -5.33 -11.58
N ASN A 40 3.60 -5.97 -12.43
CA ASN A 40 4.02 -7.15 -13.16
C ASN A 40 5.19 -6.84 -14.12
N GLN A 41 5.16 -5.67 -14.78
CA GLN A 41 6.27 -5.24 -15.63
C GLN A 41 7.51 -4.96 -14.79
N PHE A 42 7.39 -4.20 -13.71
CA PHE A 42 8.46 -3.95 -12.76
C PHE A 42 9.10 -5.25 -12.24
N THR A 43 8.27 -6.22 -11.88
CA THR A 43 8.76 -7.54 -11.42
C THR A 43 9.55 -8.26 -12.50
N ARG A 44 9.10 -8.25 -13.77
CA ARG A 44 9.84 -8.86 -14.89
C ARG A 44 11.18 -8.18 -15.14
N ASP A 45 11.23 -6.86 -15.01
CA ASP A 45 12.43 -6.09 -15.35
C ASP A 45 13.49 -6.16 -14.25
N TYR A 46 13.08 -6.21 -12.99
CA TYR A 46 14.00 -6.04 -11.85
C TYR A 46 14.19 -7.28 -10.97
N LYS A 47 13.26 -8.22 -10.95
CA LYS A 47 13.46 -9.44 -10.19
C LYS A 47 14.69 -10.18 -10.76
N ASP A 48 15.64 -10.46 -9.88
CA ASP A 48 16.93 -11.10 -10.21
C ASP A 48 17.92 -10.20 -11.01
N ASN A 49 17.60 -8.92 -11.27
CA ASN A 49 18.43 -7.99 -12.04
C ASN A 49 18.92 -6.76 -11.24
N LEU A 50 18.82 -6.78 -9.90
CA LEU A 50 19.23 -5.70 -9.02
C LEU A 50 20.62 -5.97 -8.44
N HIS A 51 21.67 -5.52 -9.13
CA HIS A 51 23.07 -5.82 -8.76
C HIS A 51 23.91 -4.56 -8.53
N THR A 52 23.66 -3.49 -9.30
CA THR A 52 24.47 -2.27 -9.31
C THR A 52 23.73 -1.10 -8.70
N PHE A 53 24.46 -0.02 -8.42
CA PHE A 53 23.85 1.24 -7.99
C PHE A 53 22.84 1.74 -9.04
N GLU A 54 23.22 1.69 -10.30
CA GLU A 54 22.41 2.16 -11.44
C GLU A 54 21.10 1.36 -11.58
N ASP A 55 21.15 0.05 -11.34
CA ASP A 55 19.94 -0.80 -11.35
C ASP A 55 18.95 -0.37 -10.24
N PHE A 56 19.46 -0.19 -9.03
CA PHE A 56 18.62 0.25 -7.90
C PHE A 56 18.11 1.68 -8.07
N GLU A 57 18.95 2.62 -8.55
CA GLU A 57 18.52 4.00 -8.77
C GLU A 57 17.37 4.08 -9.77
N LYS A 58 17.49 3.34 -10.89
CA LYS A 58 16.44 3.26 -11.90
C LYS A 58 15.17 2.59 -11.33
N ALA A 59 15.33 1.47 -10.64
CA ALA A 59 14.22 0.75 -10.03
C ALA A 59 13.48 1.62 -9.00
N PHE A 60 14.17 2.38 -8.16
CA PHE A 60 13.54 3.32 -7.21
C PHE A 60 12.69 4.38 -7.91
N ALA A 61 13.17 4.95 -9.03
CA ALA A 61 12.43 5.95 -9.78
C ALA A 61 11.12 5.39 -10.38
N GLU A 62 11.15 4.15 -10.88
CA GLU A 62 9.95 3.48 -11.38
C GLU A 62 9.01 3.04 -10.24
N LEU A 63 9.56 2.53 -9.15
CA LEU A 63 8.81 2.10 -7.97
C LEU A 63 8.08 3.27 -7.29
N GLU A 64 8.65 4.47 -7.32
CA GLU A 64 7.99 5.68 -6.80
C GLU A 64 6.64 5.92 -7.49
N GLN A 65 6.56 5.75 -8.81
CA GLN A 65 5.31 5.90 -9.55
C GLN A 65 4.28 4.83 -9.15
N ILE A 66 4.71 3.61 -8.94
CA ILE A 66 3.85 2.53 -8.43
C ILE A 66 3.32 2.88 -7.03
N TYR A 67 4.16 3.37 -6.13
CA TYR A 67 3.75 3.77 -4.78
C TYR A 67 2.78 4.94 -4.77
N ILE A 68 2.91 5.90 -5.68
CA ILE A 68 1.93 6.99 -5.85
C ILE A 68 0.56 6.41 -6.22
N GLN A 69 0.51 5.50 -7.19
CA GLN A 69 -0.74 4.88 -7.59
C GLN A 69 -1.35 4.01 -6.46
N ARG A 70 -0.53 3.23 -5.76
CA ARG A 70 -0.98 2.46 -4.58
C ARG A 70 -1.56 3.38 -3.51
N SER A 71 -0.93 4.53 -3.25
CA SER A 71 -1.44 5.52 -2.29
C SER A 71 -2.79 6.08 -2.72
N HIS A 72 -2.98 6.39 -4.01
CA HIS A 72 -4.27 6.86 -4.53
C HIS A 72 -5.36 5.79 -4.39
N ILE A 73 -5.06 4.55 -4.77
CA ILE A 73 -5.97 3.40 -4.64
C ILE A 73 -6.35 3.18 -3.17
N GLY A 74 -5.36 3.17 -2.27
CA GLY A 74 -5.57 2.98 -0.84
C GLY A 74 -6.45 4.08 -0.23
N ASN A 75 -6.19 5.34 -0.54
CA ASN A 75 -6.99 6.46 -0.02
C ASN A 75 -8.43 6.41 -0.56
N TYR A 76 -8.63 6.17 -1.84
CA TYR A 76 -9.97 6.09 -2.43
C TYR A 76 -10.77 4.92 -1.84
N SER A 77 -10.15 3.78 -1.59
CA SER A 77 -10.81 2.61 -1.02
C SER A 77 -11.12 2.75 0.47
N PHE A 78 -10.24 3.39 1.24
CA PHE A 78 -10.36 3.46 2.69
C PHE A 78 -11.28 4.59 3.17
N MET A 79 -11.19 5.80 2.60
CA MET A 79 -11.87 6.98 3.11
C MET A 79 -13.41 6.86 3.16
N PRO A 80 -14.12 6.35 2.13
CA PRO A 80 -15.57 6.23 2.19
C PRO A 80 -16.04 5.33 3.34
N GLN A 81 -15.39 4.19 3.52
CA GLN A 81 -15.76 3.23 4.56
C GLN A 81 -15.66 3.83 5.96
N THR A 82 -14.70 4.72 6.21
CA THR A 82 -14.55 5.36 7.53
C THR A 82 -15.70 6.30 7.88
N THR A 83 -16.48 6.75 6.90
CA THR A 83 -17.63 7.63 7.10
C THR A 83 -18.92 6.86 7.32
N ASP A 84 -19.06 5.68 6.74
CA ASP A 84 -20.21 4.80 6.93
C ASP A 84 -19.79 3.32 6.75
N TYR A 85 -19.63 2.62 7.87
CA TYR A 85 -19.30 1.19 7.90
C TYR A 85 -20.50 0.30 7.53
N GLY A 86 -21.71 0.83 7.49
CA GLY A 86 -22.93 0.11 7.11
C GLY A 86 -23.21 0.09 5.61
N ASP A 87 -22.52 0.93 4.83
CA ASP A 87 -22.71 0.99 3.39
C ASP A 87 -21.98 -0.16 2.66
N GLU A 88 -22.77 -1.07 2.06
CA GLU A 88 -22.23 -2.21 1.32
C GLU A 88 -21.37 -1.80 0.11
N SER A 89 -21.68 -0.67 -0.54
CA SER A 89 -20.91 -0.20 -1.70
C SER A 89 -19.51 0.24 -1.28
N PHE A 90 -19.39 0.90 -0.13
CA PHE A 90 -18.09 1.27 0.44
C PHE A 90 -17.31 0.06 0.92
N ALA A 91 -17.97 -0.94 1.51
CA ALA A 91 -17.34 -2.19 1.91
C ALA A 91 -16.74 -2.94 0.71
N GLN A 92 -17.43 -2.97 -0.44
CA GLN A 92 -16.91 -3.60 -1.68
C GLN A 92 -15.70 -2.86 -2.25
N ILE A 93 -15.69 -1.52 -2.22
CA ILE A 93 -14.56 -0.70 -2.66
C ILE A 93 -13.36 -0.93 -1.74
N ALA A 94 -13.58 -0.93 -0.43
CA ALA A 94 -12.56 -1.19 0.58
C ALA A 94 -11.95 -2.59 0.42
N GLN A 95 -12.76 -3.61 0.17
CA GLN A 95 -12.28 -4.96 -0.08
C GLN A 95 -11.41 -5.03 -1.33
N ALA A 96 -11.84 -4.43 -2.45
CA ALA A 96 -11.05 -4.40 -3.68
C ALA A 96 -9.68 -3.72 -3.49
N GLY A 97 -9.63 -2.64 -2.71
CA GLY A 97 -8.38 -1.97 -2.35
C GLY A 97 -7.48 -2.83 -1.46
N THR A 98 -8.05 -3.53 -0.47
CA THR A 98 -7.31 -4.44 0.43
C THR A 98 -6.71 -5.63 -0.33
N ASP A 99 -7.50 -6.26 -1.20
CA ASP A 99 -7.05 -7.38 -2.04
C ASP A 99 -5.88 -6.95 -2.92
N PHE A 100 -6.04 -5.82 -3.60
CA PHE A 100 -4.98 -5.24 -4.43
C PHE A 100 -3.71 -4.95 -3.62
N GLU A 101 -3.82 -4.35 -2.45
CA GLU A 101 -2.67 -3.99 -1.60
C GLU A 101 -1.92 -5.24 -1.13
N THR A 102 -2.63 -6.29 -0.77
CA THR A 102 -2.03 -7.59 -0.42
C THR A 102 -1.26 -8.18 -1.60
N GLU A 103 -1.89 -8.24 -2.79
CA GLU A 103 -1.24 -8.71 -4.01
C GLU A 103 0.02 -7.89 -4.36
N ALA A 104 -0.10 -6.57 -4.33
CA ALA A 104 0.99 -5.64 -4.64
C ALA A 104 2.16 -5.80 -3.67
N SER A 105 1.89 -5.91 -2.38
CA SER A 105 2.91 -6.11 -1.34
C SER A 105 3.65 -7.43 -1.52
N VAL A 106 2.95 -8.52 -1.83
CA VAL A 106 3.57 -9.82 -2.13
C VAL A 106 4.41 -9.75 -3.39
N ALA A 107 3.90 -9.13 -4.45
CA ALA A 107 4.61 -9.04 -5.73
C ALA A 107 5.90 -8.20 -5.63
N LEU A 108 5.90 -7.13 -4.81
CA LEU A 108 7.03 -6.23 -4.63
C LEU A 108 8.02 -6.67 -3.55
N SER A 109 7.71 -7.69 -2.75
CA SER A 109 8.56 -8.15 -1.63
C SER A 109 9.98 -8.55 -2.05
N PHE A 110 10.19 -8.93 -3.31
CA PHE A 110 11.51 -9.22 -3.84
C PHE A 110 12.44 -8.01 -3.83
N PHE A 111 11.88 -6.79 -4.00
CA PHE A 111 12.68 -5.56 -4.03
C PHE A 111 13.28 -5.27 -2.66
N ASP A 112 12.48 -5.40 -1.60
CA ASP A 112 12.95 -5.24 -0.23
C ASP A 112 14.02 -6.28 0.10
N ALA A 113 13.80 -7.54 -0.30
CA ALA A 113 14.78 -8.60 -0.14
C ALA A 113 16.09 -8.31 -0.89
N ALA A 114 16.00 -7.84 -2.14
CA ALA A 114 17.17 -7.45 -2.93
C ALA A 114 17.93 -6.29 -2.30
N LEU A 115 17.21 -5.27 -1.82
CA LEU A 115 17.80 -4.10 -1.17
C LEU A 115 18.55 -4.47 0.13
N VAL A 116 17.93 -5.29 0.99
CA VAL A 116 18.54 -5.77 2.24
C VAL A 116 19.81 -6.60 1.95
N ASN A 117 19.81 -7.39 0.87
CA ASN A 117 20.96 -8.21 0.47
C ASN A 117 21.99 -7.47 -0.40
N ALA A 118 21.73 -6.23 -0.79
CA ALA A 118 22.63 -5.46 -1.63
C ALA A 118 24.01 -5.25 -0.98
N ASN A 119 25.02 -5.03 -1.85
CA ASN A 119 26.38 -4.76 -1.41
C ASN A 119 26.43 -3.42 -0.63
N GLU A 120 27.19 -3.40 0.47
CA GLU A 120 27.35 -2.19 1.32
C GLU A 120 27.76 -0.94 0.52
N LYS A 121 28.66 -1.06 -0.46
CA LYS A 121 29.05 0.07 -1.31
C LYS A 121 27.90 0.62 -2.16
N VAL A 122 26.99 -0.25 -2.60
CA VAL A 122 25.78 0.15 -3.33
C VAL A 122 24.84 0.88 -2.38
N LEU A 123 24.59 0.33 -1.20
CA LEU A 123 23.76 0.98 -0.18
C LEU A 123 24.33 2.32 0.27
N ASP A 124 25.65 2.43 0.45
CA ASP A 124 26.30 3.69 0.82
C ASP A 124 26.11 4.77 -0.24
N ARG A 125 26.26 4.42 -1.52
CA ARG A 125 26.03 5.37 -2.65
C ARG A 125 24.56 5.78 -2.72
N LEU A 126 23.62 4.84 -2.65
CA LEU A 126 22.19 5.12 -2.65
C LEU A 126 21.78 6.02 -1.48
N GLY A 127 22.36 5.79 -0.29
CA GLY A 127 22.10 6.59 0.91
C GLY A 127 22.60 8.05 0.81
N GLN A 128 23.46 8.39 -0.16
CA GLN A 128 23.88 9.77 -0.44
C GLN A 128 22.83 10.53 -1.26
N LEU A 129 21.88 9.85 -1.89
CA LEU A 129 20.77 10.49 -2.58
C LEU A 129 19.73 10.97 -1.54
N PRO A 130 19.44 12.29 -1.46
CA PRO A 130 18.61 12.85 -0.40
C PRO A 130 17.24 12.18 -0.27
N HIS A 131 16.62 11.85 -1.38
CA HIS A 131 15.30 11.21 -1.43
C HIS A 131 15.31 9.72 -1.02
N LEU A 132 16.46 9.04 -1.05
CA LEU A 132 16.60 7.62 -0.66
C LEU A 132 17.22 7.43 0.73
N THR A 133 17.75 8.48 1.36
CA THR A 133 18.46 8.37 2.65
C THR A 133 17.67 7.64 3.71
N ALA A 134 16.36 7.93 3.85
CA ALA A 134 15.51 7.28 4.83
C ALA A 134 15.27 5.79 4.52
N ALA A 135 14.98 5.46 3.25
CA ALA A 135 14.75 4.10 2.80
C ALA A 135 15.99 3.22 2.99
N ILE A 136 17.16 3.73 2.61
CA ILE A 136 18.44 3.01 2.75
C ILE A 136 18.82 2.82 4.23
N ARG A 137 18.57 3.83 5.07
CA ARG A 137 18.77 3.68 6.52
C ARG A 137 17.89 2.56 7.07
N GLN A 138 16.63 2.52 6.68
CA GLN A 138 15.69 1.47 7.10
C GLN A 138 16.14 0.09 6.63
N ALA A 139 16.55 -0.04 5.36
CA ALA A 139 17.07 -1.31 4.82
C ALA A 139 18.29 -1.81 5.60
N LYS A 140 19.24 -0.92 5.97
CA LYS A 140 20.40 -1.29 6.79
C LYS A 140 20.00 -1.76 8.19
N ILE A 141 18.98 -1.17 8.81
CA ILE A 141 18.45 -1.62 10.11
C ILE A 141 17.81 -3.00 9.94
N GLN A 142 16.97 -3.19 8.92
CA GLN A 142 16.27 -4.46 8.66
C GLN A 142 17.24 -5.60 8.35
N LYS A 143 18.36 -5.32 7.70
CA LYS A 143 19.38 -6.33 7.36
C LYS A 143 19.81 -7.17 8.57
N ALA A 144 19.87 -6.57 9.76
CA ALA A 144 20.22 -7.28 11.00
C ALA A 144 19.12 -8.25 11.49
N HIS A 145 17.90 -8.12 11.00
CA HIS A 145 16.71 -8.88 11.40
C HIS A 145 16.12 -9.71 10.27
N TYR A 146 16.71 -9.64 9.07
CA TYR A 146 16.21 -10.32 7.88
C TYR A 146 16.32 -11.84 7.99
N LEU A 147 15.19 -12.53 7.91
CA LEU A 147 15.08 -13.98 8.08
C LEU A 147 15.17 -14.78 6.76
N GLY A 148 15.29 -14.10 5.64
CA GLY A 148 15.33 -14.70 4.31
C GLY A 148 14.03 -14.52 3.53
N ALA A 149 14.14 -14.47 2.19
CA ALA A 149 13.05 -14.10 1.29
C ALA A 149 11.78 -14.96 1.46
N ASP A 150 11.93 -16.27 1.67
CA ASP A 150 10.77 -17.16 1.83
C ASP A 150 10.01 -16.92 3.14
N VAL A 151 10.74 -16.61 4.23
CA VAL A 151 10.14 -16.30 5.52
C VAL A 151 9.42 -14.95 5.46
N GLU A 152 10.07 -13.92 4.89
CA GLU A 152 9.47 -12.59 4.72
C GLU A 152 8.21 -12.65 3.86
N LYS A 153 8.23 -13.40 2.77
CA LYS A 153 7.06 -13.63 1.92
C LYS A 153 5.92 -14.35 2.69
N ALA A 154 6.25 -15.35 3.49
CA ALA A 154 5.26 -16.04 4.32
C ALA A 154 4.64 -15.10 5.35
N LEU A 155 5.44 -14.26 6.03
CA LEU A 155 4.97 -13.25 6.98
C LEU A 155 4.08 -12.20 6.29
N THR A 156 4.45 -11.75 5.09
CA THR A 156 3.63 -10.83 4.29
C THR A 156 2.27 -11.43 3.94
N ASN A 157 2.22 -12.70 3.55
CA ASN A 157 0.96 -13.40 3.27
C ASN A 157 0.07 -13.56 4.53
N LEU A 158 0.66 -13.55 5.72
CA LEU A 158 -0.08 -13.63 6.99
C LEU A 158 -0.46 -12.25 7.56
N SER A 159 -0.11 -11.16 6.89
CA SER A 159 -0.34 -9.81 7.40
C SER A 159 -1.81 -9.54 7.76
N GLU A 160 -2.77 -9.98 6.95
CA GLU A 160 -4.20 -9.84 7.23
C GLU A 160 -4.60 -10.53 8.55
N VAL A 161 -4.03 -11.71 8.82
CA VAL A 161 -4.29 -12.44 10.06
C VAL A 161 -3.76 -11.66 11.25
N PHE A 162 -2.60 -11.04 11.13
CA PHE A 162 -2.00 -10.24 12.21
C PHE A 162 -2.77 -8.93 12.46
N TYR A 163 -3.35 -8.31 11.43
CA TYR A 163 -4.16 -7.10 11.55
C TYR A 163 -5.62 -7.35 11.89
N SER A 164 -6.14 -8.57 11.72
CA SER A 164 -7.55 -8.89 11.94
C SER A 164 -8.09 -8.53 13.32
N PRO A 165 -7.35 -8.67 14.46
CA PRO A 165 -7.85 -8.26 15.76
C PRO A 165 -8.08 -6.74 15.84
N GLN A 166 -7.20 -5.94 15.23
CA GLN A 166 -7.35 -4.49 15.18
C GLN A 166 -8.52 -4.08 14.29
N ASP A 167 -8.72 -4.75 13.16
CA ASP A 167 -9.83 -4.50 12.25
C ASP A 167 -11.18 -4.84 12.90
N ILE A 168 -11.27 -5.99 13.57
CA ILE A 168 -12.46 -6.39 14.33
C ILE A 168 -12.78 -5.33 15.40
N TYR A 169 -11.76 -4.93 16.20
CA TYR A 169 -11.96 -3.91 17.23
C TYR A 169 -12.47 -2.59 16.63
N THR A 170 -11.89 -2.14 15.52
CA THR A 170 -12.26 -0.89 14.87
C THR A 170 -13.70 -0.94 14.33
N LYS A 171 -14.06 -2.04 13.66
CA LYS A 171 -15.43 -2.25 13.15
C LYS A 171 -16.46 -2.35 14.26
N MET A 172 -16.18 -3.08 15.32
CA MET A 172 -17.04 -3.15 16.50
C MET A 172 -17.25 -1.78 17.14
N ARG A 173 -16.16 -1.04 17.35
CA ARG A 173 -16.20 0.30 17.96
C ARG A 173 -17.00 1.29 17.10
N ALA A 174 -16.89 1.22 15.79
CA ALA A 174 -17.56 2.15 14.88
C ALA A 174 -19.01 1.75 14.58
N GLY A 175 -19.32 0.44 14.57
CA GLY A 175 -20.64 -0.07 14.21
C GLY A 175 -21.54 -0.40 15.41
N ASP A 176 -21.03 -1.10 16.44
CA ASP A 176 -21.86 -1.66 17.51
C ASP A 176 -21.93 -0.77 18.76
N PHE A 177 -21.02 0.17 18.95
CA PHE A 177 -21.01 1.07 20.11
C PHE A 177 -21.66 2.44 19.86
N ALA A 178 -22.50 2.56 18.86
CA ALA A 178 -23.46 3.68 18.75
C ALA A 178 -24.55 3.53 19.84
N MET A 179 -24.12 3.64 21.10
CA MET A 179 -25.03 3.71 22.27
C MET A 179 -25.34 5.15 22.65
#